data_f1dba1dbf2b0d44651d5a5c6fd648cab
#
_entry.id   f1dba1dbf2b0d44651d5a5c6fd648cab
#
_cell.length_a   1.000
_cell.length_b   1.000
_cell.length_c   1.000
_cell.angle_alpha   90.00
_cell.angle_beta   90.00
_cell.angle_gamma   90.00
#
_symmetry.space_group_name_H-M   'P 1'
#
loop_
_entity.id
_entity.type
_entity.pdbx_description
1 polymer ?
#
loop_
_entity_poly.entity_id
_entity_poly.type
_entity_poly.pdbx_seq_one_letter_code
_entity_poly.pdbx_strand_id
1 'polypeptide(L)'
;AREEAYALLVDMGHRMARGGRINRAQADTDVQDIVAASVPEYVMMVAAGLAGASPRMIGASITALARLLYEFHLALPDDMLAELLTTMLVYLESTNREIVKASLGFCKVATLSLSPQQIEQVLPSLVPALLQIRHVHKNHFKAQVRHLMERLLRRFGEKAVSAHVDPENQRLIANIRKRKERAKRRRAHADGGEDETE
;
A
#
# COMPACT_ATOMS: atom_id res chain seq x y z
N ALA A 1 20.73 8.26 6.89
CA ALA A 1 20.38 8.97 5.64
C ALA A 1 18.95 8.68 5.14
N ARG A 2 18.54 7.42 4.88
CA ARG A 2 17.20 7.13 4.34
C ARG A 2 16.08 7.39 5.35
N GLU A 3 16.26 7.01 6.60
CA GLU A 3 15.28 7.24 7.66
C GLU A 3 15.13 8.74 7.97
N GLU A 4 16.22 9.48 7.96
CA GLU A 4 16.23 10.94 8.12
C GLU A 4 15.46 11.63 6.99
N ALA A 5 15.62 11.18 5.73
CA ALA A 5 14.87 11.70 4.60
C ALA A 5 13.36 11.48 4.75
N TYR A 6 12.94 10.31 5.26
CA TYR A 6 11.52 10.05 5.53
C TYR A 6 11.01 10.83 6.74
N ALA A 7 11.81 11.04 7.77
CA ALA A 7 11.44 11.90 8.90
C ALA A 7 11.23 13.34 8.43
N LEU A 8 12.12 13.87 7.60
CA LEU A 8 11.98 15.20 7.00
C LEU A 8 10.73 15.28 6.12
N LEU A 9 10.44 14.26 5.30
CA LEU A 9 9.24 14.20 4.47
C LEU A 9 7.97 14.37 5.31
N VAL A 10 7.88 13.66 6.44
CA VAL A 10 6.73 13.73 7.35
C VAL A 10 6.67 15.09 8.07
N ASP A 11 7.81 15.63 8.52
CA ASP A 11 7.87 16.96 9.15
C ASP A 11 7.40 18.07 8.19
N MET A 12 7.80 17.99 6.92
CA MET A 12 7.28 18.89 5.89
C MET A 12 5.76 18.76 5.73
N GLY A 13 5.22 17.53 5.75
CA GLY A 13 3.78 17.29 5.73
C GLY A 13 3.05 17.95 6.89
N HIS A 14 3.60 17.86 8.10
CA HIS A 14 3.05 18.56 9.28
C HIS A 14 3.11 20.08 9.15
N ARG A 15 4.16 20.62 8.53
CA ARG A 15 4.24 22.06 8.24
C ARG A 15 3.18 22.48 7.22
N MET A 16 2.99 21.69 6.17
CA MET A 16 1.94 21.95 5.17
C MET A 16 0.55 21.91 5.79
N ALA A 17 0.31 21.00 6.74
CA ALA A 17 -0.96 20.90 7.48
C ALA A 17 -1.29 22.15 8.33
N ARG A 18 -0.28 22.94 8.72
CA ARG A 18 -0.48 24.22 9.45
C ARG A 18 -1.03 25.33 8.56
N GLY A 19 -1.06 25.13 7.25
CA GLY A 19 -1.48 26.14 6.30
C GLY A 19 -0.39 27.11 5.91
N GLY A 20 -0.81 28.23 5.32
CA GLY A 20 0.10 29.23 4.75
C GLY A 20 0.08 29.21 3.22
N ARG A 21 1.11 29.78 2.62
CA ARG A 21 1.23 29.86 1.14
C ARG A 21 2.58 29.27 0.72
N ILE A 22 2.57 28.54 -0.37
CA ILE A 22 3.76 27.97 -1.01
C ILE A 22 3.83 28.40 -2.47
N ASN A 23 5.04 28.51 -2.99
CA ASN A 23 5.29 28.68 -4.41
C ASN A 23 5.71 27.33 -5.00
N ARG A 24 4.93 26.81 -5.96
CA ARG A 24 5.22 25.56 -6.67
C ARG A 24 6.10 25.75 -7.90
N ALA A 25 6.32 26.99 -8.31
CA ALA A 25 7.16 27.27 -9.46
C ALA A 25 8.60 26.79 -9.22
N GLN A 26 9.27 26.41 -10.30
CA GLN A 26 10.68 26.04 -10.23
C GLN A 26 11.53 27.26 -9.83
N ALA A 27 12.57 27.02 -9.05
CA ALA A 27 13.41 28.07 -8.48
C ALA A 27 14.04 29.02 -9.51
N ASP A 28 14.21 28.56 -10.74
CA ASP A 28 14.87 29.30 -11.83
C ASP A 28 13.91 30.03 -12.77
N THR A 29 12.61 30.12 -12.40
CA THR A 29 11.61 30.80 -13.22
C THR A 29 11.10 32.07 -12.53
N ASP A 30 10.91 33.15 -13.28
CA ASP A 30 10.25 34.38 -12.81
C ASP A 30 8.72 34.19 -12.61
N VAL A 31 8.22 32.99 -12.91
CA VAL A 31 6.80 32.64 -12.76
C VAL A 31 6.52 32.30 -11.30
N GLN A 32 5.50 32.91 -10.72
CA GLN A 32 4.99 32.56 -9.40
C GLN A 32 3.73 31.71 -9.53
N ASP A 33 3.78 30.52 -8.93
CA ASP A 33 2.62 29.63 -8.78
C ASP A 33 2.32 29.46 -7.29
N ILE A 34 1.65 30.46 -6.72
CA ILE A 34 1.40 30.54 -5.28
C ILE A 34 0.05 29.90 -4.95
N VAL A 35 0.09 28.86 -4.14
CA VAL A 35 -1.08 28.11 -3.68
C VAL A 35 -1.14 28.06 -2.15
N ALA A 36 -2.31 27.75 -1.61
CA ALA A 36 -2.46 27.47 -0.19
C ALA A 36 -1.74 26.17 0.19
N ALA A 37 -0.96 26.22 1.27
CA ALA A 37 -0.34 25.02 1.82
C ALA A 37 -1.40 24.09 2.45
N SER A 38 -1.36 22.82 2.09
CA SER A 38 -2.24 21.78 2.64
C SER A 38 -1.60 20.41 2.49
N VAL A 39 -2.08 19.42 3.22
CA VAL A 39 -1.63 18.02 3.05
C VAL A 39 -1.98 17.48 1.67
N PRO A 40 -3.19 17.67 1.13
CA PRO A 40 -3.49 17.25 -0.25
C PRO A 40 -2.53 17.86 -1.28
N GLU A 41 -2.25 19.15 -1.18
CA GLU A 41 -1.30 19.83 -2.08
C GLU A 41 0.10 19.21 -1.99
N TYR A 42 0.56 18.93 -0.78
CA TYR A 42 1.87 18.31 -0.55
C TYR A 42 1.94 16.89 -1.14
N VAL A 43 0.90 16.09 -0.96
CA VAL A 43 0.82 14.74 -1.55
C VAL A 43 0.87 14.82 -3.08
N MET A 44 0.18 15.78 -3.70
CA MET A 44 0.23 16.00 -5.14
C MET A 44 1.64 16.39 -5.62
N MET A 45 2.34 17.23 -4.89
CA MET A 45 3.73 17.59 -5.20
C MET A 45 4.66 16.36 -5.16
N VAL A 46 4.52 15.50 -4.16
CA VAL A 46 5.28 14.25 -4.06
C VAL A 46 4.89 13.27 -5.17
N ALA A 47 3.60 13.19 -5.51
CA ALA A 47 3.10 12.36 -6.60
C ALA A 47 3.65 12.75 -7.98
N ALA A 48 4.05 14.00 -8.18
CA ALA A 48 4.74 14.43 -9.40
C ALA A 48 6.02 13.61 -9.67
N GLY A 49 6.66 13.07 -8.64
CA GLY A 49 7.81 12.17 -8.78
C GLY A 49 7.50 10.83 -9.44
N LEU A 50 6.22 10.45 -9.57
CA LEU A 50 5.80 9.26 -10.32
C LEU A 50 6.02 9.41 -11.83
N ALA A 51 6.10 10.64 -12.35
CA ALA A 51 6.50 10.95 -13.72
C ALA A 51 8.03 10.88 -13.93
N GLY A 52 8.79 10.46 -12.94
CA GLY A 52 10.23 10.39 -12.98
C GLY A 52 10.79 9.48 -14.06
N ALA A 53 11.98 9.83 -14.56
CA ALA A 53 12.62 9.15 -15.68
C ALA A 53 13.21 7.76 -15.34
N SER A 54 13.33 7.41 -14.07
CA SER A 54 13.95 6.16 -13.64
C SER A 54 13.05 5.32 -12.72
N PRO A 55 13.12 3.98 -12.80
CA PRO A 55 12.41 3.11 -11.87
C PRO A 55 12.73 3.36 -10.41
N ARG A 56 13.97 3.77 -10.13
CA ARG A 56 14.42 4.12 -8.78
C ARG A 56 13.69 5.37 -8.24
N MET A 57 13.54 6.39 -9.07
CA MET A 57 12.81 7.60 -8.71
C MET A 57 11.33 7.31 -8.49
N ILE A 58 10.71 6.57 -9.40
CA ILE A 58 9.31 6.14 -9.28
C ILE A 58 9.11 5.33 -7.98
N GLY A 59 9.95 4.33 -7.72
CA GLY A 59 9.87 3.51 -6.51
C GLY A 59 10.09 4.31 -5.21
N ALA A 60 10.98 5.32 -5.23
CA ALA A 60 11.19 6.22 -4.10
C ALA A 60 9.95 7.10 -3.87
N SER A 61 9.34 7.63 -4.92
CA SER A 61 8.11 8.43 -4.84
C SER A 61 6.94 7.61 -4.31
N ILE A 62 6.76 6.38 -4.76
CA ILE A 62 5.74 5.46 -4.23
C ILE A 62 5.97 5.21 -2.74
N THR A 63 7.22 4.99 -2.32
CA THR A 63 7.55 4.77 -0.91
C THR A 63 7.29 6.01 -0.06
N ALA A 64 7.59 7.20 -0.59
CA ALA A 64 7.27 8.47 0.05
C ALA A 64 5.75 8.65 0.21
N LEU A 65 4.98 8.40 -0.85
CA LEU A 65 3.52 8.43 -0.81
C LEU A 65 2.93 7.44 0.21
N ALA A 66 3.50 6.24 0.34
CA ALA A 66 3.08 5.28 1.35
C ALA A 66 3.30 5.80 2.77
N ARG A 67 4.40 6.53 3.03
CA ARG A 67 4.67 7.18 4.32
C ARG A 67 3.67 8.29 4.61
N LEU A 68 3.40 9.15 3.62
CA LEU A 68 2.42 10.22 3.75
C LEU A 68 1.00 9.68 3.95
N LEU A 69 0.64 8.60 3.25
CA LEU A 69 -0.64 7.92 3.45
C LEU A 69 -0.78 7.40 4.88
N TYR A 70 0.26 6.76 5.42
CA TYR A 70 0.25 6.25 6.79
C TYR A 70 0.00 7.37 7.80
N GLU A 71 0.68 8.50 7.65
CA GLU A 71 0.62 9.62 8.60
C GLU A 71 -0.64 10.48 8.42
N PHE A 72 -1.05 10.72 7.16
CA PHE A 72 -2.03 11.78 6.85
C PHE A 72 -3.31 11.29 6.18
N HIS A 73 -3.59 9.98 6.13
CA HIS A 73 -4.77 9.46 5.41
C HIS A 73 -6.10 10.13 5.83
N LEU A 74 -6.24 10.54 7.09
CA LEU A 74 -7.43 11.23 7.59
C LEU A 74 -7.56 12.67 7.08
N ALA A 75 -6.48 13.28 6.60
CA ALA A 75 -6.46 14.63 6.03
C ALA A 75 -6.59 14.64 4.50
N LEU A 76 -6.68 13.46 3.87
CA LEU A 76 -6.80 13.33 2.42
C LEU A 76 -8.26 13.08 2.02
N PRO A 77 -8.78 13.77 0.98
CA PRO A 77 -10.10 13.52 0.42
C PRO A 77 -10.24 12.10 -0.12
N ASP A 78 -11.45 11.52 -0.06
CA ASP A 78 -11.71 10.15 -0.52
C ASP A 78 -11.42 9.95 -2.00
N ASP A 79 -11.69 10.93 -2.85
CA ASP A 79 -11.39 10.91 -4.27
C ASP A 79 -9.89 10.84 -4.55
N MET A 80 -9.07 11.59 -3.82
CA MET A 80 -7.62 11.53 -3.89
C MET A 80 -7.08 10.16 -3.43
N LEU A 81 -7.63 9.60 -2.36
CA LEU A 81 -7.27 8.27 -1.88
C LEU A 81 -7.61 7.19 -2.91
N ALA A 82 -8.77 7.28 -3.55
CA ALA A 82 -9.17 6.38 -4.62
C ALA A 82 -8.26 6.49 -5.85
N GLU A 83 -7.88 7.70 -6.24
CA GLU A 83 -6.95 7.94 -7.36
C GLU A 83 -5.55 7.38 -7.07
N LEU A 84 -5.03 7.60 -5.86
CA LEU A 84 -3.74 7.03 -5.43
C LEU A 84 -3.76 5.51 -5.47
N LEU A 85 -4.82 4.87 -4.96
CA LEU A 85 -4.98 3.42 -5.01
C LEU A 85 -5.01 2.91 -6.45
N THR A 86 -5.82 3.51 -7.32
CA THR A 86 -5.91 3.13 -8.73
C THR A 86 -4.57 3.27 -9.43
N THR A 87 -3.84 4.34 -9.17
CA THR A 87 -2.49 4.56 -9.72
C THR A 87 -1.52 3.46 -9.26
N MET A 88 -1.57 3.07 -7.98
CA MET A 88 -0.71 2.00 -7.46
C MET A 88 -1.04 0.63 -8.06
N LEU A 89 -2.30 0.37 -8.42
CA LEU A 89 -2.67 -0.87 -9.12
C LEU A 89 -1.98 -0.96 -10.49
N VAL A 90 -1.85 0.15 -11.22
CA VAL A 90 -1.10 0.19 -12.48
C VAL A 90 0.37 -0.15 -12.26
N TYR A 91 0.99 0.37 -11.21
CA TYR A 91 2.40 0.06 -10.89
C TYR A 91 2.62 -1.37 -10.40
N LEU A 92 1.61 -2.06 -9.88
CA LEU A 92 1.70 -3.49 -9.58
C LEU A 92 1.90 -4.37 -10.82
N GLU A 93 1.48 -3.91 -11.99
CA GLU A 93 1.65 -4.58 -13.28
C GLU A 93 3.05 -4.36 -13.89
N SER A 94 3.88 -3.54 -13.28
CA SER A 94 5.22 -3.24 -13.78
C SER A 94 6.11 -4.49 -13.85
N THR A 95 6.94 -4.58 -14.87
CA THR A 95 8.00 -5.60 -14.97
C THR A 95 9.20 -5.28 -14.09
N ASN A 96 9.31 -4.04 -13.60
CA ASN A 96 10.41 -3.61 -12.75
C ASN A 96 10.15 -3.97 -11.28
N ARG A 97 11.07 -4.74 -10.69
CA ARG A 97 10.95 -5.25 -9.32
C ARG A 97 10.96 -4.16 -8.25
N GLU A 98 11.69 -3.06 -8.44
CA GLU A 98 11.72 -1.96 -7.47
C GLU A 98 10.39 -1.25 -7.40
N ILE A 99 9.76 -1.01 -8.56
CA ILE A 99 8.43 -0.41 -8.65
C ILE A 99 7.39 -1.32 -7.99
N VAL A 100 7.36 -2.60 -8.34
CA VAL A 100 6.40 -3.56 -7.76
C VAL A 100 6.59 -3.69 -6.25
N LYS A 101 7.83 -3.75 -5.77
CA LYS A 101 8.14 -3.80 -4.33
C LYS A 101 7.58 -2.58 -3.59
N ALA A 102 7.79 -1.39 -4.13
CA ALA A 102 7.28 -0.15 -3.55
C ALA A 102 5.75 -0.12 -3.56
N SER A 103 5.11 -0.52 -4.67
CA SER A 103 3.65 -0.58 -4.82
C SER A 103 3.00 -1.58 -3.88
N LEU A 104 3.60 -2.76 -3.68
CA LEU A 104 3.17 -3.72 -2.66
C LEU A 104 3.26 -3.12 -1.25
N GLY A 105 4.32 -2.35 -0.98
CA GLY A 105 4.47 -1.60 0.27
C GLY A 105 3.35 -0.59 0.48
N PHE A 106 3.00 0.16 -0.57
CA PHE A 106 1.88 1.10 -0.54
C PHE A 106 0.54 0.38 -0.29
N CYS A 107 0.24 -0.68 -1.03
CA CYS A 107 -0.99 -1.46 -0.84
C CYS A 107 -1.11 -2.05 0.57
N LYS A 108 0.03 -2.45 1.17
CA LYS A 108 0.07 -2.91 2.56
C LYS A 108 -0.34 -1.79 3.53
N VAL A 109 0.19 -0.60 3.36
CA VAL A 109 -0.16 0.59 4.17
C VAL A 109 -1.61 0.96 3.97
N ALA A 110 -2.08 1.05 2.72
CA ALA A 110 -3.46 1.36 2.40
C ALA A 110 -4.44 0.38 3.06
N THR A 111 -4.17 -0.92 2.97
CA THR A 111 -5.00 -1.96 3.62
C THR A 111 -5.03 -1.83 5.15
N LEU A 112 -4.03 -1.22 5.76
CA LEU A 112 -3.98 -0.98 7.20
C LEU A 112 -4.71 0.30 7.61
N SER A 113 -4.54 1.36 6.84
CA SER A 113 -4.90 2.73 7.21
C SER A 113 -6.28 3.15 6.72
N LEU A 114 -6.71 2.64 5.56
CA LEU A 114 -7.98 3.06 4.95
C LEU A 114 -9.16 2.28 5.52
N SER A 115 -10.36 2.87 5.38
CA SER A 115 -11.61 2.25 5.83
C SER A 115 -11.91 0.96 5.04
N PRO A 116 -12.71 0.04 5.62
CA PRO A 116 -13.18 -1.13 4.87
C PRO A 116 -13.85 -0.77 3.56
N GLN A 117 -14.69 0.24 3.55
CA GLN A 117 -15.45 0.68 2.37
C GLN A 117 -14.53 1.16 1.24
N GLN A 118 -13.47 1.92 1.58
CA GLN A 118 -12.49 2.39 0.60
C GLN A 118 -11.72 1.23 -0.04
N ILE A 119 -11.35 0.20 0.73
CA ILE A 119 -10.66 -0.98 0.21
C ILE A 119 -11.61 -1.92 -0.56
N GLU A 120 -12.85 -2.10 -0.11
CA GLU A 120 -13.84 -2.92 -0.81
C GLU A 120 -14.08 -2.46 -2.24
N GLN A 121 -14.10 -1.15 -2.47
CA GLN A 121 -14.27 -0.57 -3.81
C GLN A 121 -13.16 -0.97 -4.78
N VAL A 122 -11.96 -1.24 -4.30
CA VAL A 122 -10.81 -1.61 -5.13
C VAL A 122 -10.48 -3.11 -5.12
N LEU A 123 -11.15 -3.91 -4.28
CA LEU A 123 -10.93 -5.37 -4.24
C LEU A 123 -11.04 -6.06 -5.61
N PRO A 124 -12.03 -5.73 -6.47
CA PRO A 124 -12.16 -6.34 -7.78
C PRO A 124 -10.93 -6.17 -8.69
N SER A 125 -10.18 -5.10 -8.49
CA SER A 125 -8.95 -4.80 -9.24
C SER A 125 -7.69 -5.19 -8.47
N LEU A 126 -7.68 -5.00 -7.15
CA LEU A 126 -6.52 -5.28 -6.30
C LEU A 126 -6.20 -6.77 -6.23
N VAL A 127 -7.20 -7.62 -6.05
CA VAL A 127 -6.99 -9.08 -5.90
C VAL A 127 -6.39 -9.69 -7.17
N PRO A 128 -6.95 -9.47 -8.37
CA PRO A 128 -6.34 -9.96 -9.61
C PRO A 128 -4.92 -9.41 -9.84
N ALA A 129 -4.69 -8.11 -9.60
CA ALA A 129 -3.37 -7.51 -9.76
C ALA A 129 -2.32 -8.16 -8.86
N LEU A 130 -2.64 -8.44 -7.59
CA LEU A 130 -1.75 -9.14 -6.66
C LEU A 130 -1.42 -10.56 -7.13
N LEU A 131 -2.39 -11.28 -7.68
CA LEU A 131 -2.20 -12.64 -8.17
C LEU A 131 -1.35 -12.66 -9.44
N GLN A 132 -1.53 -11.68 -10.32
CA GLN A 132 -0.75 -11.53 -11.56
C GLN A 132 0.75 -11.31 -11.29
N ILE A 133 1.14 -10.64 -10.22
CA ILE A 133 2.54 -10.44 -9.83
C ILE A 133 3.31 -11.78 -9.74
N ARG A 134 2.66 -12.86 -9.29
CA ARG A 134 3.28 -14.18 -9.14
C ARG A 134 3.72 -14.76 -10.49
N HIS A 135 2.98 -14.49 -11.55
CA HIS A 135 3.30 -14.94 -12.89
C HIS A 135 4.40 -14.09 -13.53
N VAL A 136 4.24 -12.78 -13.51
CA VAL A 136 5.20 -11.83 -14.12
C VAL A 136 6.59 -11.93 -13.47
N HIS A 137 6.66 -12.07 -12.15
CA HIS A 137 7.92 -12.05 -11.40
C HIS A 137 8.38 -13.44 -10.94
N LYS A 138 7.88 -14.52 -11.54
CA LYS A 138 8.30 -15.92 -11.25
C LYS A 138 8.37 -16.21 -9.74
N ASN A 139 7.31 -15.85 -9.03
CA ASN A 139 7.18 -16.00 -7.57
C ASN A 139 8.19 -15.21 -6.71
N HIS A 140 8.92 -14.24 -7.25
CA HIS A 140 9.85 -13.39 -6.48
C HIS A 140 9.16 -12.70 -5.28
N PHE A 141 7.91 -12.25 -5.45
CA PHE A 141 7.11 -11.59 -4.42
C PHE A 141 6.10 -12.51 -3.72
N LYS A 142 6.28 -13.83 -3.82
CA LYS A 142 5.33 -14.83 -3.29
C LYS A 142 4.95 -14.62 -1.82
N ALA A 143 5.93 -14.27 -0.98
CA ALA A 143 5.70 -14.05 0.44
C ALA A 143 4.89 -12.76 0.69
N GLN A 144 5.23 -11.66 0.02
CA GLN A 144 4.56 -10.38 0.15
C GLN A 144 3.11 -10.45 -0.33
N VAL A 145 2.88 -11.04 -1.51
CA VAL A 145 1.54 -11.26 -2.06
C VAL A 145 0.70 -12.11 -1.10
N ARG A 146 1.27 -13.22 -0.60
CA ARG A 146 0.56 -14.08 0.35
C ARG A 146 0.19 -13.31 1.63
N HIS A 147 1.10 -12.56 2.22
CA HIS A 147 0.82 -11.79 3.43
C HIS A 147 -0.27 -10.75 3.22
N LEU A 148 -0.29 -10.11 2.05
CA LEU A 148 -1.33 -9.15 1.73
C LEU A 148 -2.68 -9.83 1.50
N MET A 149 -2.71 -10.98 0.79
CA MET A 149 -3.91 -11.81 0.64
C MET A 149 -4.43 -12.33 1.98
N GLU A 150 -3.56 -12.81 2.88
CA GLU A 150 -3.93 -13.22 4.24
C GLU A 150 -4.60 -12.10 5.02
N ARG A 151 -4.12 -10.86 4.85
CA ARG A 151 -4.69 -9.66 5.48
C ARG A 151 -6.06 -9.31 4.91
N LEU A 152 -6.21 -9.34 3.58
CA LEU A 152 -7.49 -9.12 2.91
C LEU A 152 -8.53 -10.16 3.34
N LEU A 153 -8.16 -11.45 3.36
CA LEU A 153 -9.03 -12.54 3.83
C LEU A 153 -9.44 -12.37 5.31
N ARG A 154 -8.55 -11.84 6.15
CA ARG A 154 -8.88 -11.59 7.56
C ARG A 154 -9.85 -10.43 7.71
N ARG A 155 -9.68 -9.38 6.93
CA ARG A 155 -10.44 -8.14 7.04
C ARG A 155 -11.81 -8.22 6.38
N PHE A 156 -11.91 -8.86 5.22
CA PHE A 156 -13.12 -8.88 4.38
C PHE A 156 -13.81 -10.26 4.32
N GLY A 157 -13.14 -11.30 4.78
CA GLY A 157 -13.64 -12.67 4.72
C GLY A 157 -13.35 -13.39 3.42
N GLU A 158 -13.49 -14.71 3.45
CA GLU A 158 -13.17 -15.57 2.31
C GLU A 158 -14.11 -15.32 1.12
N LYS A 159 -15.40 -15.15 1.38
CA LYS A 159 -16.41 -14.99 0.32
C LYS A 159 -16.13 -13.73 -0.52
N ALA A 160 -15.87 -12.61 0.13
CA ALA A 160 -15.62 -11.34 -0.55
C ALA A 160 -14.32 -11.36 -1.39
N VAL A 161 -13.25 -11.94 -0.85
CA VAL A 161 -11.95 -12.00 -1.54
C VAL A 161 -11.95 -13.05 -2.65
N SER A 162 -12.50 -14.25 -2.40
CA SER A 162 -12.52 -15.36 -3.36
C SER A 162 -13.39 -15.08 -4.59
N ALA A 163 -14.35 -14.17 -4.49
CA ALA A 163 -15.15 -13.73 -5.64
C ALA A 163 -14.30 -13.09 -6.75
N HIS A 164 -13.11 -12.60 -6.42
CA HIS A 164 -12.17 -11.94 -7.33
C HIS A 164 -10.92 -12.78 -7.64
N VAL A 165 -10.92 -14.05 -7.27
CA VAL A 165 -9.79 -14.97 -7.46
C VAL A 165 -10.09 -15.91 -8.62
N ASP A 166 -9.21 -15.92 -9.62
CA ASP A 166 -9.32 -16.85 -10.76
C ASP A 166 -9.24 -18.31 -10.32
N PRO A 167 -9.86 -19.24 -11.06
CA PRO A 167 -9.85 -20.68 -10.76
C PRO A 167 -8.44 -21.24 -10.55
N GLU A 168 -7.46 -20.78 -11.32
CA GLU A 168 -6.05 -21.19 -11.22
C GLU A 168 -5.42 -20.83 -9.87
N ASN A 169 -5.85 -19.73 -9.27
CA ASN A 169 -5.34 -19.21 -8.01
C ASN A 169 -6.13 -19.68 -6.78
N GLN A 170 -7.23 -20.42 -6.93
CA GLN A 170 -8.02 -20.92 -5.81
C GLN A 170 -7.21 -21.84 -4.87
N ARG A 171 -6.21 -22.56 -5.40
CA ARG A 171 -5.27 -23.34 -4.58
C ARG A 171 -4.49 -22.49 -3.58
N LEU A 172 -4.20 -21.24 -3.92
CA LEU A 172 -3.51 -20.32 -2.99
C LEU A 172 -4.40 -20.03 -1.79
N ILE A 173 -5.68 -19.72 -2.01
CA ILE A 173 -6.65 -19.44 -0.95
C ILE A 173 -6.80 -20.66 -0.03
N ALA A 174 -6.96 -21.87 -0.63
CA ALA A 174 -7.03 -23.10 0.13
C ALA A 174 -5.76 -23.36 0.99
N ASN A 175 -4.58 -23.07 0.45
CA ASN A 175 -3.32 -23.20 1.19
C ASN A 175 -3.21 -22.20 2.34
N ILE A 176 -3.64 -20.94 2.13
CA ILE A 176 -3.67 -19.92 3.18
C ILE A 176 -4.58 -20.38 4.31
N ARG A 177 -5.79 -20.88 4.00
CA ARG A 177 -6.73 -21.42 4.98
C ARG A 177 -6.14 -22.57 5.79
N LYS A 178 -5.58 -23.59 5.12
CA LYS A 178 -4.94 -24.73 5.79
C LYS A 178 -3.82 -24.31 6.75
N ARG A 179 -3.01 -23.33 6.36
CA ARG A 179 -1.94 -22.81 7.22
C ARG A 179 -2.48 -22.09 8.46
N LYS A 180 -3.55 -21.32 8.30
CA LYS A 180 -4.24 -20.65 9.41
C LYS A 180 -4.81 -21.65 10.39
N GLU A 181 -5.47 -22.71 9.91
CA GLU A 181 -6.00 -23.78 10.75
C GLU A 181 -4.91 -24.54 11.49
N ARG A 182 -3.80 -24.89 10.82
CA ARG A 182 -2.64 -25.52 11.46
C ARG A 182 -2.00 -24.64 12.55
N ALA A 183 -1.91 -23.33 12.28
CA ALA A 183 -1.39 -22.38 13.27
C ALA A 183 -2.31 -22.27 14.48
N LYS A 184 -3.63 -22.27 14.28
CA LYS A 184 -4.63 -22.26 15.36
C LYS A 184 -4.54 -23.53 16.22
N ARG A 185 -4.44 -24.70 15.58
CA ARG A 185 -4.30 -25.99 16.30
C ARG A 185 -3.01 -26.03 17.14
N ARG A 186 -1.88 -25.55 16.60
CA ARG A 186 -0.61 -25.50 17.34
C ARG A 186 -0.69 -24.59 18.57
N ARG A 187 -1.36 -23.45 18.48
CA ARG A 187 -1.57 -22.53 19.61
C ARG A 187 -2.46 -23.18 20.67
N ALA A 188 -3.55 -23.84 20.28
CA ALA A 188 -4.43 -24.54 21.20
C ALA A 188 -3.72 -25.69 21.94
N HIS A 189 -2.81 -26.42 21.29
CA HIS A 189 -1.99 -27.44 21.93
C HIS A 189 -0.91 -26.88 22.86
N ALA A 190 -0.37 -25.70 22.57
CA ALA A 190 0.61 -25.06 23.45
C ALA A 190 -0.04 -24.48 24.71
N ASP A 191 -1.27 -23.97 24.59
CA ASP A 191 -2.03 -23.37 25.68
C ASP A 191 -2.69 -24.43 26.62
N GLY A 192 -2.91 -25.65 26.12
CA GLY A 192 -3.51 -26.79 26.88
C GLY A 192 -2.49 -27.69 27.60
N GLY A 193 -1.20 -27.40 27.54
CA GLY A 193 -0.11 -28.19 28.10
C GLY A 193 0.41 -27.75 29.47
N GLU A 194 -0.12 -26.68 30.08
CA GLU A 194 0.35 -26.15 31.37
C GLU A 194 -0.50 -26.55 32.60
N ASP A 195 -1.56 -27.35 32.42
CA ASP A 195 -2.48 -27.69 33.53
C ASP A 195 -2.39 -29.15 34.05
N GLU A 196 -1.35 -29.92 33.70
CA GLU A 196 -1.15 -31.27 34.28
C GLU A 196 0.24 -31.44 34.90
N THR A 197 0.58 -30.65 35.91
CA THR A 197 1.61 -31.04 36.91
C THR A 197 1.33 -30.37 38.26
N GLU A 198 0.41 -30.93 39.02
CA GLU A 198 0.44 -30.96 40.48
C GLU A 198 0.40 -32.38 41.00
#